data_f123d4a16431342f66aa54b8d0599ab0
#
_entry.id   f123d4a16431342f66aa54b8d0599ab0
#
_cell.length_a   1.000
_cell.length_b   1.000
_cell.length_c   1.000
_cell.angle_alpha   90.00
_cell.angle_beta   90.00
_cell.angle_gamma   90.00
#
_symmetry.space_group_name_H-M   'P 1'
#
loop_
_entity.id
_entity.type
_entity.pdbx_description
1 polymer ?
#
loop_
_entity_poly.entity_id
_entity_poly.type
_entity_poly.pdbx_seq_one_letter_code
_entity_poly.pdbx_strand_id
1 'polypeptide(L)'
;MNFGLKTEESSVAFGNDKENKIKASEENAKTIKEFKDYLISIGVKPENIATTRYTSNTASKSVVSQSASVNHEIKVKFDISTDVGAVLKKIEPTDIRYIGDIVYGVSEKTKKEAKLKAYEIAMEDAVNQAKILTKTGNSQLGDLRNVYENKGASVNRVENRIANFNMKAKSTESISKSEAPIPISVTQDFKISVTLVCSFDMVKKVK
;
A
#
# COMPACT_ATOMS: atom_id res chain seq x y z
N MET A 1 1.78 5.23 0.31
CA MET A 1 3.00 6.05 0.46
C MET A 1 3.12 6.58 1.87
N ASN A 2 4.32 6.79 2.36
CA ASN A 2 4.56 7.39 3.67
C ASN A 2 5.25 8.75 3.49
N PHE A 3 4.75 9.75 4.18
CA PHE A 3 5.31 11.10 4.21
C PHE A 3 5.67 11.46 5.65
N GLY A 4 6.80 12.15 5.84
CA GLY A 4 7.25 12.60 7.13
C GLY A 4 7.53 14.10 7.12
N LEU A 5 7.17 14.76 8.21
CA LEU A 5 7.48 16.15 8.49
C LEU A 5 8.24 16.23 9.81
N LYS A 6 9.41 16.83 9.78
CA LYS A 6 10.16 17.17 10.98
C LYS A 6 10.21 18.69 11.11
N THR A 7 9.66 19.21 12.20
CA THR A 7 9.74 20.64 12.54
C THR A 7 10.68 20.79 13.73
N GLU A 8 11.64 21.70 13.65
CA GLU A 8 12.59 22.02 14.71
C GLU A 8 12.48 23.50 15.07
N GLU A 9 12.29 23.78 16.37
CA GLU A 9 12.40 25.09 16.94
C GLU A 9 13.59 25.13 17.93
N SER A 10 14.45 26.13 17.81
CA SER A 10 15.58 26.31 18.71
C SER A 10 15.61 27.71 19.27
N SER A 11 15.93 27.84 20.57
CA SER A 11 16.18 29.13 21.21
C SER A 11 17.56 29.13 21.87
N VAL A 12 18.15 30.33 21.92
CA VAL A 12 19.45 30.59 22.56
C VAL A 12 19.29 31.09 24.01
N ALA A 13 18.06 31.25 24.50
CA ALA A 13 17.77 31.79 25.82
C ALA A 13 17.37 30.69 26.83
N PHE A 14 17.85 30.84 28.04
CA PHE A 14 17.47 29.99 29.17
C PHE A 14 15.96 30.03 29.40
N GLY A 15 15.33 28.85 29.43
CA GLY A 15 14.05 28.72 30.15
C GLY A 15 12.80 28.42 29.29
N ASN A 16 12.85 28.20 27.96
CA ASN A 16 11.65 28.11 27.13
C ASN A 16 11.44 26.78 26.41
N ASP A 17 11.85 25.66 26.98
CA ASP A 17 11.59 24.31 26.42
C ASP A 17 10.13 24.07 26.07
N LYS A 18 9.23 24.50 26.94
CA LYS A 18 7.81 24.32 26.77
C LYS A 18 7.27 25.15 25.60
N GLU A 19 7.75 26.37 25.47
CA GLU A 19 7.33 27.30 24.42
C GLU A 19 7.84 26.87 23.03
N ASN A 20 9.10 26.46 22.92
CA ASN A 20 9.67 25.90 21.70
C ASN A 20 8.94 24.63 21.25
N LYS A 21 8.59 23.77 22.20
CA LYS A 21 7.82 22.56 21.91
C LYS A 21 6.41 22.87 21.42
N ILE A 22 5.76 23.88 22.00
CA ILE A 22 4.43 24.31 21.55
C ILE A 22 4.53 24.87 20.13
N LYS A 23 5.45 25.78 19.85
CA LYS A 23 5.66 26.37 18.53
C LYS A 23 5.95 25.31 17.46
N ALA A 24 6.91 24.40 17.73
CA ALA A 24 7.22 23.30 16.83
C ALA A 24 6.01 22.41 16.56
N SER A 25 5.17 22.17 17.57
CA SER A 25 3.96 21.36 17.44
C SER A 25 2.87 22.07 16.63
N GLU A 26 2.68 23.37 16.84
CA GLU A 26 1.70 24.18 16.11
C GLU A 26 2.07 24.30 14.63
N GLU A 27 3.33 24.59 14.33
CA GLU A 27 3.82 24.67 12.94
C GLU A 27 3.72 23.32 12.23
N ASN A 28 4.12 22.24 12.89
CA ASN A 28 3.97 20.90 12.38
C ASN A 28 2.49 20.57 12.09
N ALA A 29 1.59 20.88 13.02
CA ALA A 29 0.16 20.65 12.87
C ALA A 29 -0.43 21.45 11.69
N LYS A 30 -0.02 22.70 11.53
CA LYS A 30 -0.43 23.57 10.44
C LYS A 30 -0.01 23.00 9.08
N THR A 31 1.27 22.68 8.91
CA THR A 31 1.81 22.15 7.65
C THR A 31 1.18 20.79 7.29
N ILE A 32 1.01 19.90 8.26
CA ILE A 32 0.33 18.60 8.03
C ILE A 32 -1.13 18.80 7.68
N LYS A 33 -1.82 19.77 8.28
CA LYS A 33 -3.21 20.08 7.93
C LYS A 33 -3.32 20.58 6.50
N GLU A 34 -2.49 21.55 6.12
CA GLU A 34 -2.46 22.09 4.75
C GLU A 34 -2.18 20.97 3.71
N PHE A 35 -1.28 20.06 4.03
CA PHE A 35 -1.01 18.92 3.17
C PHE A 35 -2.17 17.93 3.09
N LYS A 36 -2.84 17.62 4.21
CA LYS A 36 -4.05 16.81 4.22
C LYS A 36 -5.19 17.44 3.39
N ASP A 37 -5.39 18.74 3.56
CA ASP A 37 -6.41 19.48 2.82
C ASP A 37 -6.11 19.45 1.30
N TYR A 38 -4.85 19.59 0.92
CA TYR A 38 -4.41 19.41 -0.46
C TYR A 38 -4.69 18.00 -0.98
N LEU A 39 -4.34 16.95 -0.23
CA LEU A 39 -4.61 15.56 -0.62
C LEU A 39 -6.12 15.31 -0.84
N ILE A 40 -6.95 15.87 0.03
CA ILE A 40 -8.41 15.77 -0.10
C ILE A 40 -8.88 16.52 -1.36
N SER A 41 -8.32 17.68 -1.64
CA SER A 41 -8.69 18.48 -2.83
C SER A 41 -8.40 17.77 -4.16
N ILE A 42 -7.40 16.88 -4.19
CA ILE A 42 -7.08 16.04 -5.36
C ILE A 42 -7.79 14.68 -5.35
N GLY A 43 -8.77 14.49 -4.47
CA GLY A 43 -9.64 13.31 -4.46
C GLY A 43 -9.20 12.17 -3.53
N VAL A 44 -8.17 12.36 -2.69
CA VAL A 44 -7.81 11.36 -1.69
C VAL A 44 -8.87 11.39 -0.57
N LYS A 45 -9.47 10.24 -0.31
CA LYS A 45 -10.48 10.13 0.75
C LYS A 45 -9.84 10.26 2.13
N PRO A 46 -10.48 10.94 3.10
CA PRO A 46 -9.94 11.14 4.44
C PRO A 46 -9.55 9.83 5.15
N GLU A 47 -10.31 8.75 4.97
CA GLU A 47 -10.01 7.42 5.51
C GLU A 47 -8.75 6.77 4.94
N ASN A 48 -8.26 7.29 3.82
CA ASN A 48 -7.01 6.85 3.19
C ASN A 48 -5.78 7.59 3.70
N ILE A 49 -5.96 8.56 4.61
CA ILE A 49 -4.89 9.36 5.20
C ILE A 49 -4.80 9.02 6.69
N ALA A 50 -3.76 8.32 7.11
CA ALA A 50 -3.59 7.90 8.49
C ALA A 50 -2.25 8.37 9.06
N THR A 51 -2.27 8.91 10.28
CA THR A 51 -1.04 9.16 11.04
C THR A 51 -0.48 7.81 11.49
N THR A 52 0.77 7.51 11.14
CA THR A 52 1.47 6.28 11.52
C THR A 52 2.43 6.50 12.67
N ARG A 53 2.96 7.73 12.80
CA ARG A 53 3.89 8.09 13.87
C ARG A 53 3.77 9.55 14.22
N TYR A 54 3.81 9.85 15.51
CA TYR A 54 3.96 11.19 16.04
C TYR A 54 4.90 11.15 17.23
N THR A 55 6.00 11.89 17.16
CA THR A 55 6.95 11.99 18.27
C THR A 55 7.37 13.43 18.46
N SER A 56 7.43 13.86 19.73
CA SER A 56 7.88 15.19 20.10
C SER A 56 9.03 15.05 21.10
N ASN A 57 10.20 15.56 20.74
CA ASN A 57 11.41 15.45 21.51
C ASN A 57 11.96 16.84 21.84
N THR A 58 12.54 16.97 23.01
CA THR A 58 13.37 18.12 23.38
C THR A 58 14.81 17.63 23.50
N ALA A 59 15.75 18.35 22.93
CA ALA A 59 17.16 18.06 23.04
C ALA A 59 17.90 19.30 23.53
N SER A 60 18.69 19.14 24.58
CA SER A 60 19.65 20.15 25.00
C SER A 60 20.89 20.02 24.13
N LYS A 61 21.18 21.02 23.29
CA LYS A 61 22.38 21.04 22.45
C LYS A 61 23.59 21.62 23.19
N SER A 62 23.35 22.42 24.22
CA SER A 62 24.36 22.95 25.11
C SER A 62 23.67 23.52 26.38
N VAL A 63 24.46 23.99 27.35
CA VAL A 63 23.94 24.66 28.56
C VAL A 63 23.13 25.93 28.23
N VAL A 64 23.30 26.47 27.01
CA VAL A 64 22.71 27.74 26.58
C VAL A 64 21.70 27.58 25.43
N SER A 65 21.67 26.46 24.76
CA SER A 65 20.74 26.23 23.61
C SER A 65 19.93 24.96 23.77
N GLN A 66 18.63 25.12 23.65
CA GLN A 66 17.65 24.04 23.67
C GLN A 66 16.90 24.01 22.35
N SER A 67 16.63 22.82 21.88
CA SER A 67 15.80 22.64 20.67
C SER A 67 14.67 21.65 20.93
N ALA A 68 13.50 21.97 20.40
CA ALA A 68 12.38 21.06 20.35
C ALA A 68 12.17 20.58 18.93
N SER A 69 11.91 19.31 18.75
CA SER A 69 11.59 18.75 17.43
C SER A 69 10.32 17.90 17.48
N VAL A 70 9.52 18.02 16.45
CA VAL A 70 8.31 17.22 16.24
C VAL A 70 8.47 16.46 14.94
N ASN A 71 8.29 15.15 15.00
CA ASN A 71 8.23 14.29 13.80
C ASN A 71 6.81 13.77 13.65
N HIS A 72 6.23 13.96 12.48
CA HIS A 72 4.92 13.49 12.14
C HIS A 72 4.99 12.70 10.84
N GLU A 73 4.60 11.43 10.89
CA GLU A 73 4.54 10.56 9.72
C GLU A 73 3.09 10.22 9.39
N ILE A 74 2.73 10.38 8.13
CA ILE A 74 1.42 10.00 7.61
C ILE A 74 1.58 8.97 6.50
N LYS A 75 0.67 8.01 6.48
CA LYS A 75 0.51 7.04 5.41
C LYS A 75 -0.68 7.42 4.56
N VAL A 76 -0.45 7.51 3.26
CA VAL A 76 -1.50 7.85 2.29
C VAL A 76 -1.70 6.69 1.32
N LYS A 77 -2.97 6.32 1.09
CA LYS A 77 -3.38 5.38 0.07
C LYS A 77 -3.97 6.16 -1.09
N PHE A 78 -3.37 6.03 -2.25
CA PHE A 78 -3.85 6.64 -3.49
C PHE A 78 -4.59 5.62 -4.34
N ASP A 79 -5.58 6.09 -5.09
CA ASP A 79 -6.11 5.31 -6.20
C ASP A 79 -5.09 5.29 -7.34
N ILE A 80 -5.14 4.24 -8.18
CA ILE A 80 -4.20 4.07 -9.29
C ILE A 80 -4.26 5.21 -10.32
N SER A 81 -5.40 5.91 -10.38
CA SER A 81 -5.63 7.07 -11.24
C SER A 81 -5.02 8.36 -10.70
N THR A 82 -4.53 8.39 -9.46
CA THR A 82 -3.98 9.60 -8.85
C THR A 82 -2.59 9.88 -9.42
N ASP A 83 -2.38 11.11 -9.89
CA ASP A 83 -1.05 11.57 -10.30
C ASP A 83 -0.15 11.81 -9.07
N VAL A 84 0.55 10.76 -8.70
CA VAL A 84 1.49 10.79 -7.58
C VAL A 84 2.67 11.73 -7.87
N GLY A 85 3.04 11.90 -9.13
CA GLY A 85 4.11 12.83 -9.52
C GLY A 85 3.75 14.27 -9.17
N ALA A 86 2.49 14.67 -9.38
CA ALA A 86 2.00 15.99 -8.97
C ALA A 86 2.03 16.16 -7.44
N VAL A 87 1.71 15.11 -6.69
CA VAL A 87 1.81 15.13 -5.21
C VAL A 87 3.26 15.35 -4.77
N LEU A 88 4.21 14.62 -5.34
CA LEU A 88 5.64 14.75 -5.01
C LEU A 88 6.17 16.16 -5.32
N LYS A 89 5.80 16.72 -6.48
CA LYS A 89 6.16 18.11 -6.82
C LYS A 89 5.59 19.13 -5.84
N LYS A 90 4.39 18.88 -5.30
CA LYS A 90 3.76 19.80 -4.33
C LYS A 90 4.47 19.83 -2.99
N ILE A 91 5.07 18.72 -2.56
CA ILE A 91 5.79 18.66 -1.28
C ILE A 91 7.25 19.13 -1.40
N GLU A 92 7.82 19.17 -2.61
CA GLU A 92 9.22 19.53 -2.85
C GLU A 92 9.64 20.86 -2.20
N PRO A 93 8.83 21.96 -2.25
CA PRO A 93 9.16 23.22 -1.60
C PRO A 93 8.88 23.24 -0.09
N THR A 94 8.41 22.16 0.50
CA THR A 94 8.06 22.05 1.92
C THR A 94 9.08 21.18 2.67
N ASP A 95 9.01 21.19 4.01
CA ASP A 95 9.80 20.26 4.85
C ASP A 95 9.21 18.85 4.91
N ILE A 96 8.11 18.62 4.20
CA ILE A 96 7.52 17.29 4.06
C ILE A 96 8.41 16.47 3.14
N ARG A 97 8.82 15.28 3.62
CA ARG A 97 9.66 14.36 2.87
C ARG A 97 8.91 13.07 2.57
N TYR A 98 9.14 12.51 1.42
CA TYR A 98 8.72 11.16 1.11
C TYR A 98 9.63 10.17 1.86
N ILE A 99 9.02 9.26 2.61
CA ILE A 99 9.72 8.25 3.41
C ILE A 99 9.19 6.87 3.04
N GLY A 100 10.06 6.01 2.55
CA GLY A 100 9.76 4.60 2.29
C GLY A 100 9.44 4.30 0.82
N ASP A 101 8.86 3.11 0.59
CA ASP A 101 8.59 2.60 -0.75
C ASP A 101 7.15 2.89 -1.20
N ILE A 102 6.98 3.03 -2.52
CA ILE A 102 5.65 3.01 -3.13
C ILE A 102 5.22 1.56 -3.21
N VAL A 103 4.22 1.19 -2.41
CA VAL A 103 3.68 -0.16 -2.42
C VAL A 103 2.34 -0.15 -3.16
N TYR A 104 2.29 -0.92 -4.23
CA TYR A 104 1.05 -1.15 -4.97
C TYR A 104 0.28 -2.29 -4.34
N GLY A 105 -1.04 -2.21 -4.40
CA GLY A 105 -1.89 -3.24 -3.83
C GLY A 105 -3.30 -3.20 -4.41
N VAL A 106 -4.02 -4.29 -4.25
CA VAL A 106 -5.43 -4.39 -4.65
C VAL A 106 -6.31 -4.14 -3.43
N SER A 107 -7.44 -3.44 -3.63
CA SER A 107 -8.40 -3.19 -2.55
C SER A 107 -8.98 -4.51 -2.01
N GLU A 108 -9.36 -4.54 -0.74
CA GLU A 108 -9.97 -5.74 -0.15
C GLU A 108 -11.29 -6.12 -0.83
N LYS A 109 -12.03 -5.13 -1.33
CA LYS A 109 -13.24 -5.37 -2.12
C LYS A 109 -12.90 -6.10 -3.42
N THR A 110 -11.94 -5.59 -4.19
CA THR A 110 -11.51 -6.20 -5.45
C THR A 110 -10.93 -7.61 -5.23
N LYS A 111 -10.18 -7.81 -4.14
CA LYS A 111 -9.69 -9.16 -3.77
C LYS A 111 -10.82 -10.14 -3.50
N LYS A 112 -11.85 -9.70 -2.75
CA LYS A 112 -13.04 -10.51 -2.48
C LYS A 112 -13.78 -10.89 -3.77
N GLU A 113 -14.04 -9.93 -4.63
CA GLU A 113 -14.72 -10.15 -5.90
C GLU A 113 -13.94 -11.11 -6.80
N ALA A 114 -12.63 -10.88 -6.92
CA ALA A 114 -11.76 -11.77 -7.69
C ALA A 114 -11.67 -13.18 -7.09
N LYS A 115 -11.69 -13.31 -5.76
CA LYS A 115 -11.70 -14.62 -5.09
C LYS A 115 -13.01 -15.36 -5.34
N LEU A 116 -14.16 -14.67 -5.28
CA LEU A 116 -15.46 -15.28 -5.61
C LEU A 116 -15.48 -15.80 -7.05
N LYS A 117 -15.02 -14.99 -8.00
CA LYS A 117 -14.92 -15.40 -9.39
C LYS A 117 -13.96 -16.60 -9.59
N ALA A 118 -12.87 -16.64 -8.84
CA ALA A 118 -11.95 -17.78 -8.86
C ALA A 118 -12.60 -19.06 -8.32
N TYR A 119 -13.48 -18.98 -7.31
CA TYR A 119 -14.26 -20.13 -6.85
C TYR A 119 -15.24 -20.64 -7.90
N GLU A 120 -15.95 -19.75 -8.59
CA GLU A 120 -16.89 -20.11 -9.66
C GLU A 120 -16.16 -20.89 -10.77
N ILE A 121 -15.02 -20.37 -11.25
CA ILE A 121 -14.20 -21.02 -12.26
C ILE A 121 -13.68 -22.37 -11.78
N ALA A 122 -13.15 -22.45 -10.55
CA ALA A 122 -12.61 -23.69 -10.00
C ALA A 122 -13.69 -24.77 -9.83
N MET A 123 -14.92 -24.38 -9.49
CA MET A 123 -16.05 -25.30 -9.39
C MET A 123 -16.50 -25.81 -10.76
N GLU A 124 -16.57 -24.93 -11.74
CA GLU A 124 -16.88 -25.31 -13.13
C GLU A 124 -15.85 -26.30 -13.68
N ASP A 125 -14.56 -26.04 -13.47
CA ASP A 125 -13.47 -26.93 -13.86
C ASP A 125 -13.59 -28.30 -13.18
N ALA A 126 -13.88 -28.33 -11.86
CA ALA A 126 -14.05 -29.58 -11.12
C ALA A 126 -15.21 -30.44 -11.67
N VAL A 127 -16.35 -29.81 -11.98
CA VAL A 127 -17.50 -30.49 -12.57
C VAL A 127 -17.17 -31.02 -13.96
N ASN A 128 -16.48 -30.24 -14.78
CA ASN A 128 -16.10 -30.63 -16.12
C ASN A 128 -15.11 -31.82 -16.11
N GLN A 129 -14.11 -31.78 -15.23
CA GLN A 129 -13.18 -32.90 -15.04
C GLN A 129 -13.90 -34.15 -14.56
N ALA A 130 -14.81 -34.03 -13.59
CA ALA A 130 -15.60 -35.14 -13.08
C ALA A 130 -16.50 -35.78 -14.18
N LYS A 131 -17.11 -34.97 -15.05
CA LYS A 131 -17.87 -35.46 -16.20
C LYS A 131 -17.01 -36.27 -17.19
N ILE A 132 -15.80 -35.83 -17.48
CA ILE A 132 -14.87 -36.53 -18.35
C ILE A 132 -14.49 -37.89 -17.74
N LEU A 133 -14.13 -37.91 -16.46
CA LEU A 133 -13.73 -39.12 -15.73
C LEU A 133 -14.86 -40.15 -15.69
N THR A 134 -16.10 -39.72 -15.37
CA THR A 134 -17.26 -40.64 -15.32
C THR A 134 -17.63 -41.17 -16.69
N LYS A 135 -17.52 -40.37 -17.75
CA LYS A 135 -17.75 -40.81 -19.12
C LYS A 135 -16.76 -41.90 -19.51
N THR A 136 -15.48 -41.75 -19.18
CA THR A 136 -14.43 -42.75 -19.44
C THR A 136 -14.67 -44.05 -18.65
N GLY A 137 -15.19 -43.94 -17.41
CA GLY A 137 -15.55 -45.06 -16.55
C GLY A 137 -16.90 -45.70 -16.85
N ASN A 138 -17.56 -45.34 -17.96
CA ASN A 138 -18.92 -45.84 -18.33
C ASN A 138 -19.97 -45.60 -17.24
N SER A 139 -19.83 -44.51 -16.48
CA SER A 139 -20.69 -44.08 -15.40
C SER A 139 -21.28 -42.71 -15.72
N GLN A 140 -22.18 -42.21 -14.88
CA GLN A 140 -22.69 -40.83 -14.89
C GLN A 140 -22.26 -40.10 -13.65
N LEU A 141 -22.04 -38.81 -13.79
CA LEU A 141 -21.79 -37.94 -12.63
C LEU A 141 -23.08 -37.83 -11.81
N GLY A 142 -23.00 -38.14 -10.56
CA GLY A 142 -24.07 -37.94 -9.56
C GLY A 142 -23.90 -36.63 -8.80
N ASP A 143 -24.48 -36.61 -7.59
CA ASP A 143 -24.50 -35.42 -6.75
C ASP A 143 -23.13 -35.06 -6.18
N LEU A 144 -22.96 -33.76 -5.95
CA LEU A 144 -21.80 -33.25 -5.25
C LEU A 144 -21.91 -33.57 -3.77
N ARG A 145 -20.97 -34.36 -3.23
CA ARG A 145 -20.96 -34.80 -1.83
C ARG A 145 -20.25 -33.83 -0.92
N ASN A 146 -19.12 -33.34 -1.36
CA ASN A 146 -18.27 -32.49 -0.53
C ASN A 146 -17.44 -31.53 -1.36
N VAL A 147 -17.23 -30.31 -0.81
CA VAL A 147 -16.34 -29.29 -1.38
C VAL A 147 -15.56 -28.66 -0.26
N TYR A 148 -14.25 -28.56 -0.40
CA TYR A 148 -13.41 -27.78 0.50
C TYR A 148 -12.27 -27.09 -0.24
N GLU A 149 -11.90 -25.92 0.28
CA GLU A 149 -10.74 -25.18 -0.22
C GLU A 149 -9.45 -25.83 0.31
N ASN A 150 -8.57 -26.24 -0.58
CA ASN A 150 -7.23 -26.67 -0.20
C ASN A 150 -6.36 -25.44 0.11
N LYS A 151 -6.29 -25.06 1.37
CA LYS A 151 -5.50 -23.90 1.85
C LYS A 151 -3.99 -24.12 1.82
N GLY A 152 -3.52 -25.31 1.46
CA GLY A 152 -2.09 -25.62 1.31
C GLY A 152 -1.46 -25.04 0.03
N ALA A 153 -2.26 -24.58 -0.92
CA ALA A 153 -1.75 -23.79 -2.04
C ALA A 153 -1.51 -22.35 -1.53
N SER A 154 -0.27 -22.04 -1.22
CA SER A 154 0.17 -20.70 -0.89
C SER A 154 -0.42 -19.71 -1.89
N VAL A 155 -0.99 -18.61 -1.39
CA VAL A 155 -1.08 -17.39 -2.16
C VAL A 155 0.34 -17.11 -2.61
N ASN A 156 0.68 -17.51 -3.83
CA ASN A 156 1.94 -17.13 -4.43
C ASN A 156 1.92 -15.60 -4.44
N ARG A 157 2.58 -15.05 -3.44
CA ARG A 157 3.04 -13.69 -3.46
C ARG A 157 3.76 -13.59 -4.80
N VAL A 158 3.13 -12.95 -5.76
CA VAL A 158 3.83 -12.57 -6.97
C VAL A 158 5.00 -11.77 -6.43
N GLU A 159 6.18 -12.35 -6.51
CA GLU A 159 7.40 -11.64 -6.16
C GLU A 159 7.35 -10.37 -6.99
N ASN A 160 7.19 -9.25 -6.29
CA ASN A 160 7.39 -7.95 -6.87
C ASN A 160 8.81 -7.95 -7.43
N ARG A 161 8.98 -8.33 -8.68
CA ARG A 161 10.14 -7.90 -9.43
C ARG A 161 10.00 -6.41 -9.65
N ILE A 162 10.15 -5.67 -8.56
CA ILE A 162 10.52 -4.29 -8.64
C ILE A 162 11.85 -4.35 -9.38
N ALA A 163 11.85 -3.88 -10.61
CA ALA A 163 13.11 -3.52 -11.23
C ALA A 163 13.81 -2.61 -10.21
N ASN A 164 14.89 -3.12 -9.63
CA ASN A 164 15.71 -2.36 -8.70
C ASN A 164 16.20 -1.12 -9.45
N PHE A 165 15.43 -0.05 -9.40
CA PHE A 165 15.97 1.27 -9.62
C PHE A 165 16.87 1.56 -8.42
N ASN A 166 18.11 1.07 -8.50
CA ASN A 166 19.21 1.55 -7.70
C ASN A 166 19.37 3.04 -8.00
N MET A 167 18.61 3.88 -7.32
CA MET A 167 19.02 5.25 -7.10
C MET A 167 20.24 5.20 -6.19
N LYS A 168 21.41 5.00 -6.79
CA LYS A 168 22.67 5.36 -6.18
C LYS A 168 22.55 6.84 -5.84
N ALA A 169 22.38 7.16 -4.57
CA ALA A 169 22.60 8.50 -4.07
C ALA A 169 24.06 8.87 -4.38
N LYS A 170 24.27 9.51 -5.51
CA LYS A 170 25.49 10.25 -5.78
C LYS A 170 25.41 11.54 -4.97
N SER A 171 26.31 11.63 -4.00
CA SER A 171 26.64 12.87 -3.32
C SER A 171 26.76 14.02 -4.31
N THR A 172 26.10 15.12 -3.94
CA THR A 172 26.40 16.53 -4.29
C THR A 172 27.35 16.73 -5.45
N GLU A 173 26.77 16.94 -6.66
CA GLU A 173 27.29 17.89 -7.64
C GLU A 173 26.24 18.08 -8.74
N SER A 174 25.82 19.36 -8.90
CA SER A 174 25.11 19.94 -10.03
C SER A 174 23.96 19.13 -10.65
N ILE A 175 22.75 19.36 -10.15
CA ILE A 175 21.50 19.00 -10.84
C ILE A 175 21.29 20.03 -11.97
N SER A 176 21.71 19.68 -13.17
CA SER A 176 21.20 20.33 -14.37
C SER A 176 19.72 19.97 -14.52
N LYS A 177 18.88 20.98 -14.69
CA LYS A 177 17.45 20.87 -14.96
C LYS A 177 17.19 19.89 -16.10
N SER A 178 16.70 18.70 -15.80
CA SER A 178 16.08 17.81 -16.76
C SER A 178 14.60 17.69 -16.37
N GLU A 179 13.77 18.47 -17.04
CA GLU A 179 12.31 18.39 -16.97
C GLU A 179 11.83 17.17 -17.78
N ALA A 180 12.01 15.98 -17.27
CA ALA A 180 11.29 14.84 -17.77
C ALA A 180 10.37 14.31 -16.64
N PRO A 181 9.05 14.31 -16.84
CA PRO A 181 8.17 13.65 -15.88
C PRO A 181 8.54 12.17 -15.86
N ILE A 182 8.86 11.66 -14.68
CA ILE A 182 9.08 10.22 -14.47
C ILE A 182 7.74 9.55 -14.72
N PRO A 183 7.54 8.81 -15.83
CA PRO A 183 6.30 8.08 -16.04
C PRO A 183 6.30 6.91 -15.06
N ILE A 184 5.58 7.04 -13.95
CA ILE A 184 5.31 5.92 -13.06
C ILE A 184 4.13 5.14 -13.66
N SER A 185 4.35 4.45 -14.76
CA SER A 185 3.41 3.46 -15.26
C SER A 185 3.86 2.08 -14.77
N VAL A 186 3.22 1.60 -13.71
CA VAL A 186 3.44 0.24 -13.23
C VAL A 186 2.19 -0.57 -13.51
N THR A 187 2.24 -1.40 -14.54
CA THR A 187 1.29 -2.49 -14.72
C THR A 187 1.71 -3.62 -13.78
N GLN A 188 1.02 -3.75 -12.66
CA GLN A 188 1.18 -4.90 -11.77
C GLN A 188 -0.02 -5.84 -11.95
N ASP A 189 0.23 -7.05 -12.43
CA ASP A 189 -0.76 -8.12 -12.48
C ASP A 189 -0.85 -8.80 -11.12
N PHE A 190 -2.05 -8.81 -10.54
CA PHE A 190 -2.33 -9.54 -9.31
C PHE A 190 -3.02 -10.86 -9.66
N LYS A 191 -2.39 -11.98 -9.33
CA LYS A 191 -2.95 -13.31 -9.53
C LYS A 191 -3.56 -13.82 -8.24
N ILE A 192 -4.85 -14.19 -8.31
CA ILE A 192 -5.55 -14.90 -7.23
C ILE A 192 -5.81 -16.31 -7.71
N SER A 193 -5.34 -17.30 -6.96
CA SER A 193 -5.54 -18.72 -7.26
C SER A 193 -6.37 -19.35 -6.14
N VAL A 194 -7.32 -20.20 -6.54
CA VAL A 194 -8.13 -21.00 -5.62
C VAL A 194 -8.02 -22.46 -6.06
N THR A 195 -7.80 -23.36 -5.12
CA THR A 195 -7.79 -24.80 -5.36
C THR A 195 -8.92 -25.43 -4.57
N LEU A 196 -9.86 -26.06 -5.28
CA LEU A 196 -10.96 -26.80 -4.68
C LEU A 196 -10.71 -28.30 -4.79
N VAL A 197 -11.08 -29.01 -3.75
CA VAL A 197 -11.20 -30.48 -3.77
C VAL A 197 -12.69 -30.81 -3.69
N CYS A 198 -13.19 -31.47 -4.72
CA CYS A 198 -14.60 -31.83 -4.84
C CYS A 198 -14.75 -33.35 -4.88
N SER A 199 -15.74 -33.87 -4.17
CA SER A 199 -16.15 -35.29 -4.24
C SER A 199 -17.54 -35.38 -4.84
N PHE A 200 -17.72 -36.26 -5.82
CA PHE A 200 -19.00 -36.49 -6.49
C PHE A 200 -19.39 -37.96 -6.39
N ASP A 201 -20.67 -38.23 -6.39
CA ASP A 201 -21.17 -39.59 -6.55
C ASP A 201 -20.97 -40.06 -7.98
N MET A 202 -20.80 -41.35 -8.14
CA MET A 202 -20.80 -42.02 -9.45
C MET A 202 -22.00 -42.96 -9.55
N VAL A 203 -22.84 -42.72 -10.54
CA VAL A 203 -24.02 -43.54 -10.80
C VAL A 203 -23.75 -44.47 -12.02
N LYS A 204 -24.00 -45.77 -11.87
CA LYS A 204 -23.88 -46.68 -13.01
C LYS A 204 -24.92 -46.33 -14.06
N LYS A 205 -24.52 -46.29 -15.32
CA LYS A 205 -25.47 -46.25 -16.43
C LYS A 205 -26.31 -47.51 -16.44
N VAL A 206 -27.60 -47.38 -16.19
CA VAL A 206 -28.56 -48.45 -16.45
C VAL A 206 -28.68 -48.54 -17.99
N LYS A 207 -28.39 -49.74 -18.52
CA LYS A 207 -28.57 -50.05 -19.96
C LYS A 207 -30.03 -50.10 -20.30
#